data_3845ac1b17de2384104436534e8fd8de
#
_entry.id   3845ac1b17de2384104436534e8fd8de
#
_cell.length_a   1.000
_cell.length_b   1.000
_cell.length_c   1.000
_cell.angle_alpha   90.00
_cell.angle_beta   90.00
_cell.angle_gamma   90.00
#
_symmetry.space_group_name_H-M   'P 1'
#
loop_
_entity.id
_entity.type
_entity.pdbx_description
1 polymer ?
#
loop_
_entity_poly.entity_id
_entity_poly.type
_entity_poly.pdbx_seq_one_letter_code
_entity_poly.pdbx_strand_id
1 'polypeptide(L)'
;MGQVARPPEDSVRQWDLPESDRRALLRWGLPHDAHMRPLFQEGAAPVLVPNLAGERERQVASPGERLYTLVHWGEEALQLRIGTVAGTGRVLKIQPKPTTVDDFHPDLRESNAGFYDPSVEFFSSSVVQFVETSWRCHVALGIAFELWQDPPEPDRPWEEREAWFSRLQACERIILEQVERIDSHVRADDTDTLWSTVVTELTHAGN
;
A
#
# COMPACT_ATOMS: atom_id res chain seq x y z
N MET A 1 -6.14 18.46 6.68
CA MET A 1 -4.79 17.96 7.04
C MET A 1 -4.96 16.61 7.73
N GLY A 2 -4.40 15.53 7.19
CA GLY A 2 -4.43 14.21 7.82
C GLY A 2 -3.70 14.22 9.16
N GLN A 3 -4.11 13.34 10.07
CA GLN A 3 -3.39 13.13 11.32
C GLN A 3 -2.08 12.39 11.03
N VAL A 4 -1.02 12.72 11.76
CA VAL A 4 0.25 12.00 11.71
C VAL A 4 0.26 10.95 12.79
N ALA A 5 0.39 9.69 12.42
CA ALA A 5 0.65 8.62 13.37
C ALA A 5 2.17 8.36 13.47
N ARG A 6 2.67 8.27 14.69
CA ARG A 6 4.06 7.91 14.97
C ARG A 6 4.11 6.68 15.87
N PRO A 7 5.06 5.79 15.60
CA PRO A 7 5.25 4.64 16.49
C PRO A 7 5.81 5.08 17.86
N PRO A 8 5.68 4.24 18.90
CA PRO A 8 6.33 4.45 20.19
C PRO A 8 7.84 4.52 19.98
N GLU A 9 8.45 5.64 20.41
CA GLU A 9 9.88 5.91 20.21
C GLU A 9 10.76 4.81 20.81
N ASP A 10 10.45 4.38 22.04
CA ASP A 10 11.20 3.35 22.75
C ASP A 10 11.18 1.99 22.03
N SER A 11 10.08 1.67 21.33
CA SER A 11 9.98 0.46 20.53
C SER A 11 10.85 0.57 19.27
N VAL A 12 10.69 1.64 18.48
CA VAL A 12 11.42 1.83 17.22
C VAL A 12 12.93 1.92 17.43
N ARG A 13 13.39 2.52 18.52
CA ARG A 13 14.82 2.57 18.84
C ARG A 13 15.44 1.19 19.02
N GLN A 14 14.64 0.20 19.44
CA GLN A 14 15.06 -1.18 19.66
C GLN A 14 14.85 -2.08 18.43
N TRP A 15 14.13 -1.60 17.42
CA TRP A 15 13.92 -2.38 16.20
C TRP A 15 15.22 -2.56 15.43
N ASP A 16 15.45 -3.77 14.97
CA ASP A 16 16.54 -4.10 14.06
C ASP A 16 16.21 -3.60 12.66
N LEU A 17 16.40 -2.29 12.46
CA LEU A 17 16.19 -1.60 11.18
C LEU A 17 17.39 -0.68 10.91
N PRO A 18 17.66 -0.37 9.62
CA PRO A 18 18.58 0.69 9.25
C PRO A 18 18.26 1.99 9.99
N GLU A 19 19.30 2.73 10.38
CA GLU A 19 19.14 3.97 11.15
C GLU A 19 18.31 5.02 10.40
N SER A 20 18.45 5.09 9.07
CA SER A 20 17.64 5.96 8.20
C SER A 20 16.15 5.66 8.35
N ASP A 21 15.79 4.37 8.40
CA ASP A 21 14.42 3.89 8.47
C ASP A 21 13.77 4.21 9.82
N ARG A 22 14.50 3.93 10.92
CA ARG A 22 14.05 4.32 12.26
C ARG A 22 13.83 5.82 12.36
N ARG A 23 14.77 6.60 11.82
CA ARG A 23 14.69 8.06 11.83
C ARG A 23 13.53 8.59 11.00
N ALA A 24 13.22 7.98 9.86
CA ALA A 24 12.08 8.36 9.03
C ALA A 24 10.76 8.15 9.80
N LEU A 25 10.56 7.00 10.44
CA LEU A 25 9.37 6.71 11.24
C LEU A 25 9.20 7.70 12.41
N LEU A 26 10.27 7.98 13.15
CA LEU A 26 10.22 8.86 14.31
C LEU A 26 9.99 10.33 13.92
N ARG A 27 10.62 10.78 12.84
CA ARG A 27 10.54 12.18 12.40
C ARG A 27 9.24 12.50 11.68
N TRP A 28 8.88 11.66 10.70
CA TRP A 28 7.78 11.92 9.79
C TRP A 28 6.52 11.14 10.14
N GLY A 29 6.67 9.90 10.64
CA GLY A 29 5.55 9.00 10.86
C GLY A 29 4.84 8.64 9.55
N LEU A 30 3.62 8.12 9.66
CA LEU A 30 2.76 7.79 8.52
C LEU A 30 1.49 8.64 8.54
N PRO A 31 0.90 8.96 7.38
CA PRO A 31 -0.42 9.57 7.34
C PRO A 31 -1.45 8.61 7.95
N HIS A 32 -2.42 9.17 8.66
CA HIS A 32 -3.55 8.42 9.20
C HIS A 32 -4.84 8.96 8.58
N ASP A 33 -5.45 8.18 7.75
CA ASP A 33 -6.71 8.49 7.06
C ASP A 33 -7.61 7.26 6.96
N ALA A 34 -8.65 7.34 6.15
CA ALA A 34 -9.60 6.24 5.98
C ALA A 34 -8.96 4.99 5.33
N HIS A 35 -7.93 5.17 4.52
CA HIS A 35 -7.31 4.12 3.72
C HIS A 35 -6.07 3.54 4.41
N MET A 36 -5.29 4.39 5.08
CA MET A 36 -4.09 3.97 5.79
C MET A 36 -4.29 4.16 7.30
N ARG A 37 -4.34 3.05 8.02
CA ARG A 37 -4.48 3.01 9.48
C ARG A 37 -3.18 2.50 10.09
N PRO A 38 -2.23 3.38 10.40
CA PRO A 38 -0.99 2.97 11.06
C PRO A 38 -1.29 2.25 12.36
N LEU A 39 -0.78 1.03 12.47
CA LEU A 39 -0.87 0.19 13.65
C LEU A 39 0.52 -0.33 13.96
N PHE A 40 1.31 0.53 14.58
CA PHE A 40 2.68 0.19 14.90
C PHE A 40 2.74 -0.86 16.00
N GLN A 41 3.63 -1.82 15.79
CA GLN A 41 3.91 -2.82 16.78
C GLN A 41 4.54 -2.20 18.03
N GLU A 42 4.13 -2.66 19.20
CA GLU A 42 4.78 -2.40 20.46
C GLU A 42 5.87 -3.44 20.74
N GLY A 43 6.94 -3.02 21.40
CA GLY A 43 8.06 -3.88 21.79
C GLY A 43 9.14 -4.05 20.72
N ALA A 44 10.23 -4.73 21.12
CA ALA A 44 11.48 -4.82 20.37
C ALA A 44 11.55 -5.95 19.36
N ALA A 45 10.80 -7.05 19.58
CA ALA A 45 10.90 -8.25 18.75
C ALA A 45 9.90 -8.22 17.58
N PRO A 46 10.31 -8.53 16.34
CA PRO A 46 9.40 -8.62 15.21
C PRO A 46 8.43 -9.80 15.37
N VAL A 47 7.15 -9.60 15.07
CA VAL A 47 6.08 -10.60 15.33
C VAL A 47 5.43 -11.16 14.08
N LEU A 48 5.46 -10.44 12.95
CA LEU A 48 4.91 -10.96 11.71
C LEU A 48 5.86 -11.98 11.07
N VAL A 49 5.30 -13.06 10.57
CA VAL A 49 6.02 -14.09 9.82
C VAL A 49 5.33 -14.23 8.46
N PRO A 50 6.07 -14.11 7.34
CA PRO A 50 5.50 -14.27 6.02
C PRO A 50 5.05 -15.73 5.80
N ASN A 51 3.86 -15.91 5.23
CA ASN A 51 3.39 -17.22 4.79
C ASN A 51 3.89 -17.49 3.38
N LEU A 52 4.92 -18.31 3.23
CA LEU A 52 5.54 -18.65 1.94
C LEU A 52 4.79 -19.81 1.25
N ALA A 53 3.50 -19.63 0.99
CA ALA A 53 2.61 -20.66 0.47
C ALA A 53 3.01 -21.14 -0.94
N GLY A 54 3.43 -20.23 -1.81
CA GLY A 54 3.74 -20.48 -3.21
C GLY A 54 5.13 -20.00 -3.64
N GLU A 55 5.35 -20.05 -4.95
CA GLU A 55 6.60 -19.58 -5.56
C GLU A 55 6.68 -18.05 -5.58
N ARG A 56 5.53 -17.37 -5.81
CA ARG A 56 5.46 -15.90 -5.82
C ARG A 56 5.94 -15.33 -4.49
N GLU A 57 5.47 -15.88 -3.37
CA GLU A 57 5.88 -15.44 -2.03
C GLU A 57 7.38 -15.68 -1.78
N ARG A 58 7.92 -16.82 -2.25
CA ARG A 58 9.34 -17.14 -2.10
C ARG A 58 10.27 -16.28 -2.96
N GLN A 59 9.77 -15.64 -4.00
CA GLN A 59 10.51 -14.64 -4.77
C GLN A 59 10.64 -13.31 -4.01
N VAL A 60 9.67 -13.03 -3.14
CA VAL A 60 9.56 -11.75 -2.43
C VAL A 60 10.13 -11.83 -1.01
N ALA A 61 9.96 -12.96 -0.32
CA ALA A 61 10.40 -13.14 1.06
C ALA A 61 11.13 -14.48 1.25
N SER A 62 12.04 -14.50 2.23
CA SER A 62 12.87 -15.69 2.54
C SER A 62 12.36 -16.40 3.78
N PRO A 63 12.58 -17.74 3.88
CA PRO A 63 12.28 -18.48 5.10
C PRO A 63 13.01 -17.90 6.32
N GLY A 64 12.26 -17.69 7.39
CA GLY A 64 12.81 -17.17 8.65
C GLY A 64 12.81 -15.65 8.75
N GLU A 65 12.47 -14.92 7.71
CA GLU A 65 12.25 -13.46 7.81
C GLU A 65 11.14 -13.18 8.81
N ARG A 66 11.33 -12.09 9.56
CA ARG A 66 10.34 -11.57 10.50
C ARG A 66 10.19 -10.08 10.31
N LEU A 67 8.99 -9.58 10.53
CA LEU A 67 8.65 -8.19 10.27
C LEU A 67 8.06 -7.51 11.50
N TYR A 68 8.33 -6.21 11.60
CA TYR A 68 7.61 -5.29 12.49
C TYR A 68 6.37 -4.77 11.78
N THR A 69 5.23 -4.77 12.46
CA THR A 69 3.99 -4.22 11.91
C THR A 69 4.08 -2.70 11.83
N LEU A 70 3.73 -2.13 10.68
CA LEU A 70 3.63 -0.69 10.44
C LEU A 70 2.18 -0.23 10.28
N VAL A 71 1.38 -0.98 9.51
CA VAL A 71 0.03 -0.58 9.11
C VAL A 71 -0.88 -1.80 9.13
N HIS A 72 -2.11 -1.56 9.53
CA HIS A 72 -3.25 -2.41 9.21
C HIS A 72 -3.96 -1.80 8.00
N TRP A 73 -4.16 -2.58 6.96
CA TRP A 73 -4.74 -2.12 5.71
C TRP A 73 -6.09 -2.76 5.46
N GLY A 74 -7.05 -1.93 4.98
CA GLY A 74 -8.37 -2.42 4.60
C GLY A 74 -9.26 -2.80 5.78
N GLU A 75 -10.26 -3.61 5.50
CA GLU A 75 -11.18 -4.11 6.52
C GLU A 75 -10.49 -5.13 7.44
N GLU A 76 -10.82 -5.10 8.72
CA GLU A 76 -10.25 -6.02 9.73
C GLU A 76 -10.43 -7.50 9.37
N ALA A 77 -11.50 -7.82 8.64
CA ALA A 77 -11.82 -9.18 8.20
C ALA A 77 -10.73 -9.79 7.30
N LEU A 78 -10.01 -8.98 6.53
CA LEU A 78 -8.94 -9.45 5.63
C LEU A 78 -7.60 -9.66 6.34
N GLN A 79 -7.44 -9.15 7.56
CA GLN A 79 -6.21 -9.23 8.36
C GLN A 79 -4.93 -8.84 7.61
N LEU A 80 -5.06 -7.99 6.60
CA LEU A 80 -3.96 -7.54 5.79
C LEU A 80 -3.07 -6.57 6.60
N ARG A 81 -1.77 -6.81 6.57
CA ARG A 81 -0.77 -6.02 7.28
C ARG A 81 0.29 -5.52 6.32
N ILE A 82 0.82 -4.35 6.62
CA ILE A 82 2.07 -3.89 6.04
C ILE A 82 3.12 -3.94 7.14
N GLY A 83 4.22 -4.60 6.85
CA GLY A 83 5.30 -4.77 7.79
C GLY A 83 6.67 -4.51 7.18
N THR A 84 7.64 -4.19 8.02
CA THR A 84 9.03 -4.00 7.59
C THR A 84 9.89 -5.16 8.07
N VAL A 85 10.70 -5.70 7.17
CA VAL A 85 11.62 -6.82 7.42
C VAL A 85 12.75 -6.37 8.34
N ALA A 86 12.93 -7.12 9.43
CA ALA A 86 14.04 -6.89 10.34
C ALA A 86 15.40 -7.03 9.63
N GLY A 87 16.34 -6.17 9.96
CA GLY A 87 17.67 -6.12 9.38
C GLY A 87 17.76 -5.34 8.06
N THR A 88 16.74 -5.37 7.19
CA THR A 88 16.82 -4.76 5.85
C THR A 88 15.98 -3.51 5.70
N GLY A 89 14.89 -3.36 6.43
CA GLY A 89 13.94 -2.26 6.27
C GLY A 89 13.01 -2.39 5.07
N ARG A 90 13.11 -3.47 4.27
CA ARG A 90 12.21 -3.75 3.16
C ARG A 90 10.77 -3.85 3.66
N VAL A 91 9.82 -3.30 2.92
CA VAL A 91 8.41 -3.26 3.30
C VAL A 91 7.61 -4.24 2.46
N LEU A 92 6.80 -5.06 3.11
CA LEU A 92 5.98 -6.10 2.49
C LEU A 92 4.53 -5.97 2.92
N LYS A 93 3.61 -6.30 2.00
CA LYS A 93 2.22 -6.63 2.30
C LYS A 93 2.18 -8.08 2.78
N ILE A 94 1.48 -8.33 3.87
CA ILE A 94 1.34 -9.66 4.47
C ILE A 94 -0.13 -9.96 4.74
N GLN A 95 -0.58 -11.12 4.31
CA GLN A 95 -1.88 -11.68 4.68
C GLN A 95 -1.72 -13.13 5.17
N PRO A 96 -2.68 -13.67 5.96
CA PRO A 96 -2.53 -14.98 6.59
C PRO A 96 -2.38 -16.15 5.61
N LYS A 97 -3.04 -16.04 4.46
CA LYS A 97 -3.00 -17.03 3.38
C LYS A 97 -3.19 -16.32 2.04
N PRO A 98 -2.75 -16.91 0.92
CA PRO A 98 -3.11 -16.39 -0.40
C PRO A 98 -4.63 -16.48 -0.59
N THR A 99 -5.17 -15.54 -1.36
CA THR A 99 -6.56 -15.60 -1.82
C THR A 99 -6.59 -16.28 -3.19
N THR A 100 -7.44 -17.28 -3.35
CA THR A 100 -7.53 -18.06 -4.57
C THR A 100 -8.97 -18.07 -5.11
N VAL A 101 -9.16 -18.60 -6.30
CA VAL A 101 -10.49 -18.76 -6.88
C VAL A 101 -11.47 -19.52 -5.97
N ASP A 102 -10.96 -20.40 -5.09
CA ASP A 102 -11.78 -21.18 -4.17
C ASP A 102 -12.39 -20.32 -3.04
N ASP A 103 -11.81 -19.16 -2.75
CA ASP A 103 -12.33 -18.20 -1.77
C ASP A 103 -13.52 -17.39 -2.31
N PHE A 104 -13.79 -17.43 -3.64
CA PHE A 104 -14.94 -16.76 -4.25
C PHE A 104 -16.23 -17.59 -4.13
N HIS A 105 -17.35 -16.85 -4.17
CA HIS A 105 -18.66 -17.48 -4.32
C HIS A 105 -18.67 -18.39 -5.57
N PRO A 106 -19.29 -19.59 -5.53
CA PRO A 106 -19.27 -20.55 -6.64
C PRO A 106 -19.60 -19.96 -8.00
N ASP A 107 -20.58 -19.04 -8.06
CA ASP A 107 -21.03 -18.40 -9.31
C ASP A 107 -19.97 -17.48 -9.96
N LEU A 108 -18.96 -17.06 -9.18
CA LEU A 108 -17.88 -16.16 -9.63
C LEU A 108 -16.60 -16.93 -9.99
N ARG A 109 -16.52 -18.23 -9.69
CA ARG A 109 -15.28 -19.00 -9.87
C ARG A 109 -14.89 -19.16 -11.33
N GLU A 110 -15.87 -19.38 -12.21
CA GLU A 110 -15.59 -19.57 -13.63
C GLU A 110 -15.01 -18.29 -14.25
N SER A 111 -15.58 -17.12 -13.93
CA SER A 111 -15.09 -15.83 -14.43
C SER A 111 -13.75 -15.40 -13.82
N ASN A 112 -13.37 -16.01 -12.69
CA ASN A 112 -12.10 -15.73 -11.99
C ASN A 112 -11.15 -16.93 -12.01
N ALA A 113 -11.29 -17.83 -12.97
CA ALA A 113 -10.42 -18.98 -13.12
C ALA A 113 -8.95 -18.55 -13.23
N GLY A 114 -8.11 -19.06 -12.32
CA GLY A 114 -6.68 -18.71 -12.25
C GLY A 114 -6.36 -17.49 -11.37
N PHE A 115 -7.35 -16.89 -10.70
CA PHE A 115 -7.08 -15.84 -9.73
C PHE A 115 -6.22 -16.35 -8.58
N TYR A 116 -5.15 -15.59 -8.30
CA TYR A 116 -4.23 -15.84 -7.19
C TYR A 116 -3.66 -14.51 -6.68
N ASP A 117 -4.07 -14.12 -5.47
CA ASP A 117 -3.50 -12.98 -4.74
C ASP A 117 -2.55 -13.55 -3.66
N PRO A 118 -1.23 -13.33 -3.80
CA PRO A 118 -0.25 -13.96 -2.92
C PRO A 118 -0.35 -13.45 -1.48
N SER A 119 0.01 -14.31 -0.53
CA SER A 119 0.02 -13.96 0.90
C SER A 119 1.14 -13.01 1.29
N VAL A 120 2.13 -12.81 0.42
CA VAL A 120 3.25 -11.87 0.61
C VAL A 120 3.54 -11.16 -0.70
N GLU A 121 3.57 -9.83 -0.66
CA GLU A 121 3.93 -9.01 -1.81
C GLU A 121 4.92 -7.93 -1.43
N PHE A 122 5.77 -7.56 -2.38
CA PHE A 122 6.69 -6.43 -2.25
C PHE A 122 5.90 -5.11 -2.26
N PHE A 123 6.26 -4.21 -1.35
CA PHE A 123 5.62 -2.91 -1.26
C PHE A 123 6.59 -1.75 -1.40
N SER A 124 7.76 -1.81 -0.74
CA SER A 124 8.80 -0.79 -0.89
C SER A 124 10.17 -1.33 -0.49
N SER A 125 11.22 -0.77 -1.09
CA SER A 125 12.61 -1.18 -0.84
C SER A 125 13.12 -0.81 0.56
N SER A 126 12.55 0.22 1.18
CA SER A 126 12.90 0.65 2.53
C SER A 126 11.75 1.38 3.21
N VAL A 127 11.83 1.50 4.53
CA VAL A 127 10.86 2.31 5.29
C VAL A 127 10.94 3.79 4.92
N VAL A 128 12.13 4.32 4.61
CA VAL A 128 12.29 5.72 4.15
C VAL A 128 11.45 5.98 2.92
N GLN A 129 11.57 5.11 1.91
CA GLN A 129 10.83 5.23 0.66
C GLN A 129 9.33 5.03 0.88
N PHE A 130 8.94 4.06 1.70
CA PHE A 130 7.55 3.84 2.07
C PHE A 130 6.93 5.06 2.75
N VAL A 131 7.61 5.67 3.72
CA VAL A 131 7.16 6.89 4.41
C VAL A 131 7.00 8.04 3.42
N GLU A 132 8.01 8.29 2.57
CA GLU A 132 7.95 9.37 1.58
C GLU A 132 6.80 9.15 0.59
N THR A 133 6.68 7.95 0.04
CA THR A 133 5.60 7.60 -0.90
C THR A 133 4.23 7.76 -0.25
N SER A 134 4.06 7.26 0.98
CA SER A 134 2.79 7.37 1.72
C SER A 134 2.34 8.82 1.88
N TRP A 135 3.25 9.73 2.22
CA TRP A 135 2.94 11.15 2.34
C TRP A 135 2.62 11.82 0.99
N ARG A 136 3.34 11.49 -0.07
CA ARG A 136 3.06 12.03 -1.40
C ARG A 136 1.73 11.54 -1.94
N CYS A 137 1.45 10.25 -1.78
CA CYS A 137 0.14 9.69 -2.13
C CYS A 137 -0.99 10.34 -1.34
N HIS A 138 -0.84 10.52 -0.03
CA HIS A 138 -1.83 11.17 0.81
C HIS A 138 -2.19 12.59 0.32
N VAL A 139 -1.18 13.39 -0.03
CA VAL A 139 -1.40 14.75 -0.59
C VAL A 139 -2.05 14.69 -1.96
N ALA A 140 -1.56 13.82 -2.84
CA ALA A 140 -2.06 13.73 -4.21
C ALA A 140 -3.49 13.18 -4.27
N LEU A 141 -3.83 12.23 -3.39
CA LEU A 141 -5.19 11.71 -3.26
C LEU A 141 -6.15 12.78 -2.72
N GLY A 142 -5.69 13.68 -1.85
CA GLY A 142 -6.48 14.84 -1.45
C GLY A 142 -6.88 15.71 -2.65
N ILE A 143 -5.97 15.93 -3.59
CA ILE A 143 -6.24 16.67 -4.83
C ILE A 143 -7.20 15.89 -5.74
N ALA A 144 -6.96 14.60 -5.92
CA ALA A 144 -7.85 13.76 -6.72
C ALA A 144 -9.28 13.71 -6.13
N PHE A 145 -9.39 13.65 -4.81
CA PHE A 145 -10.69 13.68 -4.11
C PHE A 145 -11.44 15.00 -4.34
N GLU A 146 -10.76 16.14 -4.36
CA GLU A 146 -11.38 17.43 -4.71
C GLU A 146 -11.95 17.40 -6.14
N LEU A 147 -11.25 16.78 -7.09
CA LEU A 147 -11.76 16.58 -8.46
C LEU A 147 -13.01 15.69 -8.49
N TRP A 148 -13.06 14.66 -7.64
CA TRP A 148 -14.22 13.76 -7.52
C TRP A 148 -15.45 14.42 -6.90
N GLN A 149 -15.28 15.41 -6.05
CA GLN A 149 -16.40 16.12 -5.44
C GLN A 149 -17.14 17.05 -6.40
N ASP A 150 -16.55 17.40 -7.54
CA ASP A 150 -17.13 18.28 -8.56
C ASP A 150 -17.12 17.58 -9.95
N PRO A 151 -17.82 16.44 -10.10
CA PRO A 151 -17.95 15.81 -11.40
C PRO A 151 -18.86 16.62 -12.30
N PRO A 152 -18.63 16.67 -13.62
CA PRO A 152 -19.54 17.32 -14.54
C PRO A 152 -20.92 16.66 -14.49
N GLU A 153 -21.98 17.44 -14.52
CA GLU A 153 -23.34 16.94 -14.55
C GLU A 153 -23.56 15.96 -15.74
N PRO A 154 -24.43 14.95 -15.61
CA PRO A 154 -24.63 13.93 -16.64
C PRO A 154 -25.09 14.48 -18.01
N ASP A 155 -25.72 15.66 -18.03
CA ASP A 155 -26.21 16.34 -19.22
C ASP A 155 -25.17 17.26 -19.88
N ARG A 156 -23.97 17.42 -19.29
CA ARG A 156 -22.88 18.16 -19.87
C ARG A 156 -22.35 17.51 -21.15
N PRO A 157 -21.83 18.34 -22.11
CA PRO A 157 -21.22 17.82 -23.32
C PRO A 157 -20.18 16.73 -23.02
N TRP A 158 -20.12 15.75 -23.92
CA TRP A 158 -19.19 14.62 -23.78
C TRP A 158 -17.74 15.08 -23.62
N GLU A 159 -17.34 16.14 -24.30
CA GLU A 159 -16.01 16.73 -24.28
C GLU A 159 -15.62 17.22 -22.87
N GLU A 160 -16.56 17.80 -22.11
CA GLU A 160 -16.32 18.23 -20.73
C GLU A 160 -16.13 17.03 -19.79
N ARG A 161 -16.93 15.99 -19.98
CA ARG A 161 -16.82 14.73 -19.20
C ARG A 161 -15.52 14.01 -19.51
N GLU A 162 -15.15 13.91 -20.78
CA GLU A 162 -13.89 13.32 -21.22
C GLU A 162 -12.67 14.09 -20.67
N ALA A 163 -12.73 15.42 -20.66
CA ALA A 163 -11.68 16.26 -20.07
C ALA A 163 -11.54 16.03 -18.55
N TRP A 164 -12.64 15.81 -17.85
CA TRP A 164 -12.63 15.50 -16.43
C TRP A 164 -12.01 14.12 -16.15
N PHE A 165 -12.41 13.08 -16.87
CA PHE A 165 -11.80 11.76 -16.78
C PHE A 165 -10.29 11.79 -17.10
N SER A 166 -9.91 12.55 -18.12
CA SER A 166 -8.50 12.70 -18.50
C SER A 166 -7.66 13.35 -17.39
N ARG A 167 -8.25 14.27 -16.60
CA ARG A 167 -7.56 14.86 -15.43
C ARG A 167 -7.34 13.84 -14.33
N LEU A 168 -8.34 12.98 -14.02
CA LEU A 168 -8.19 11.91 -13.04
C LEU A 168 -7.09 10.94 -13.45
N GLN A 169 -7.11 10.47 -14.69
CA GLN A 169 -6.06 9.59 -15.22
C GLN A 169 -4.68 10.25 -15.20
N ALA A 170 -4.62 11.56 -15.44
CA ALA A 170 -3.37 12.29 -15.34
C ALA A 170 -2.85 12.37 -13.89
N CYS A 171 -3.74 12.56 -12.90
CA CYS A 171 -3.37 12.51 -11.49
C CYS A 171 -2.81 11.12 -11.11
N GLU A 172 -3.51 10.04 -11.48
CA GLU A 172 -3.07 8.67 -11.24
C GLU A 172 -1.67 8.41 -11.81
N ARG A 173 -1.46 8.73 -13.08
CA ARG A 173 -0.16 8.57 -13.73
C ARG A 173 0.94 9.36 -13.04
N ILE A 174 0.68 10.63 -12.66
CA ILE A 174 1.66 11.47 -11.96
C ILE A 174 2.03 10.86 -10.60
N ILE A 175 1.06 10.31 -9.88
CA ILE A 175 1.32 9.66 -8.60
C ILE A 175 2.25 8.46 -8.82
N LEU A 176 1.94 7.57 -9.75
CA LEU A 176 2.74 6.38 -10.05
C LEU A 176 4.15 6.73 -10.52
N GLU A 177 4.32 7.74 -11.36
CA GLU A 177 5.63 8.26 -11.75
C GLU A 177 6.45 8.80 -10.55
N GLN A 178 5.78 9.42 -9.56
CA GLN A 178 6.47 9.85 -8.33
C GLN A 178 6.87 8.66 -7.47
N VAL A 179 6.03 7.62 -7.37
CA VAL A 179 6.37 6.39 -6.65
C VAL A 179 7.63 5.75 -7.26
N GLU A 180 7.68 5.59 -8.58
CA GLU A 180 8.85 5.04 -9.28
C GLU A 180 10.12 5.88 -9.06
N ARG A 181 10.01 7.21 -9.02
CA ARG A 181 11.16 8.08 -8.72
C ARG A 181 11.70 7.91 -7.30
N ILE A 182 10.82 7.63 -6.34
CA ILE A 182 11.20 7.39 -4.94
C ILE A 182 11.78 5.99 -4.78
N ASP A 183 11.13 5.00 -5.39
CA ASP A 183 11.50 3.59 -5.30
C ASP A 183 11.54 2.96 -6.70
N SER A 184 12.72 2.88 -7.29
CA SER A 184 12.92 2.36 -8.64
C SER A 184 12.62 0.85 -8.80
N HIS A 185 12.36 0.13 -7.70
CA HIS A 185 11.88 -1.24 -7.75
C HIS A 185 10.35 -1.31 -7.95
N VAL A 186 9.67 -0.18 -7.79
CA VAL A 186 8.25 -0.03 -8.12
C VAL A 186 8.16 0.65 -9.47
N ARG A 187 7.65 -0.06 -10.48
CA ARG A 187 7.55 0.48 -11.84
C ARG A 187 6.18 1.10 -12.06
N ALA A 188 6.13 2.29 -12.62
CA ALA A 188 4.88 3.00 -12.91
C ALA A 188 4.03 2.32 -14.00
N ASP A 189 4.67 1.57 -14.90
CA ASP A 189 4.03 0.81 -15.96
C ASP A 189 3.57 -0.60 -15.54
N ASP A 190 3.92 -1.02 -14.33
CA ASP A 190 3.50 -2.31 -13.77
C ASP A 190 2.16 -2.16 -13.06
N THR A 191 1.09 -2.58 -13.73
CA THR A 191 -0.28 -2.55 -13.20
C THR A 191 -0.50 -3.53 -12.04
N ASP A 192 0.43 -4.43 -11.83
CA ASP A 192 0.35 -5.45 -10.79
C ASP A 192 1.11 -5.04 -9.51
N THR A 193 1.63 -3.82 -9.45
CA THR A 193 2.23 -3.34 -8.20
C THR A 193 1.15 -2.98 -7.18
N LEU A 194 1.47 -3.18 -5.91
CA LEU A 194 0.55 -2.82 -4.83
C LEU A 194 0.26 -1.31 -4.82
N TRP A 195 1.21 -0.46 -5.22
CA TRP A 195 0.98 0.98 -5.35
C TRP A 195 0.03 1.31 -6.50
N SER A 196 0.07 0.59 -7.62
CA SER A 196 -0.90 0.80 -8.70
C SER A 196 -2.31 0.45 -8.25
N THR A 197 -2.48 -0.68 -7.56
CA THR A 197 -3.76 -1.07 -6.95
C THR A 197 -4.26 -0.01 -5.98
N VAL A 198 -3.42 0.45 -5.06
CA VAL A 198 -3.76 1.50 -4.07
C VAL A 198 -4.19 2.79 -4.76
N VAL A 199 -3.43 3.26 -5.73
CA VAL A 199 -3.74 4.52 -6.43
C VAL A 199 -5.02 4.39 -7.23
N THR A 200 -5.20 3.29 -7.96
CA THR A 200 -6.41 3.03 -8.76
C THR A 200 -7.65 2.88 -7.86
N GLU A 201 -7.58 2.10 -6.80
CA GLU A 201 -8.70 1.95 -5.86
C GLU A 201 -9.10 3.29 -5.24
N LEU A 202 -8.12 4.11 -4.84
CA LEU A 202 -8.37 5.39 -4.19
C LEU A 202 -8.85 6.46 -5.17
N THR A 203 -8.43 6.41 -6.43
CA THR A 203 -8.95 7.31 -7.48
C THR A 203 -10.34 6.91 -7.98
N HIS A 204 -10.78 5.65 -7.77
CA HIS A 204 -12.09 5.14 -8.19
C HIS A 204 -13.07 4.91 -7.02
N ALA A 205 -12.65 5.05 -5.77
CA ALA A 205 -13.49 4.81 -4.58
C ALA A 205 -14.64 5.82 -4.36
N GLY A 206 -14.88 6.70 -5.32
CA GLY A 206 -15.99 7.65 -5.33
C GLY A 206 -17.27 7.15 -6.03
N ASN A 207 -17.32 5.91 -6.48
CA ASN A 207 -18.50 5.32 -7.14
C ASN A 207 -19.34 4.49 -6.18
#